data_1156df24201e822c58b4a969bcfd5ec1
#
_entry.id   1156df24201e822c58b4a969bcfd5ec1
#
_cell.length_a   1.000
_cell.length_b   1.000
_cell.length_c   1.000
_cell.angle_alpha   90.00
_cell.angle_beta   90.00
_cell.angle_gamma   90.00
#
_symmetry.space_group_name_H-M   'P 1'
#
loop_
_entity.id
_entity.type
_entity.pdbx_description
1 polymer ?
#
loop_
_entity_poly.entity_id
_entity_poly.type
_entity_poly.pdbx_seq_one_letter_code
_entity_poly.pdbx_strand_id
1 'polypeptide(L)'
;AIGETAKDLKAEMIVMGTHGMKGAQKLFGSKALKVVVSSRIPFLVVQGKPAKTKIDTILLPIDFKRENKEKANWIYYLSRNFGSRFIILKSNARDKGFKRKILSNIKYVETFLKGHDIAYEIVTASGNESFKKEIVSFAKTHDADLILIMATRDIRWVDYMLGAPEQYILANPYNLPVMCMNPRPAKLSSGFRAAGGN
;
A
#
# COMPACT_ATOMS: atom_id res chain seq x y z
N ALA A 1 -13.50 6.93 17.84
CA ALA A 1 -13.65 5.99 16.70
C ALA A 1 -12.43 5.06 16.57
N ILE A 2 -12.49 3.99 15.73
CA ILE A 2 -11.45 2.91 15.66
C ILE A 2 -10.03 3.48 15.61
N GLY A 3 -9.75 4.51 14.79
CA GLY A 3 -8.42 5.11 14.69
C GLY A 3 -7.95 5.83 15.95
N GLU A 4 -8.84 6.44 16.70
CA GLU A 4 -8.54 7.07 17.99
C GLU A 4 -8.25 6.00 19.04
N THR A 5 -9.12 5.00 19.14
CA THR A 5 -8.90 3.86 20.04
C THR A 5 -7.58 3.15 19.77
N ALA A 6 -7.26 2.91 18.47
CA ALA A 6 -5.99 2.31 18.11
C ALA A 6 -4.78 3.18 18.49
N LYS A 7 -4.92 4.52 18.39
CA LYS A 7 -3.89 5.46 18.85
C LYS A 7 -3.72 5.43 20.35
N ASP A 8 -4.83 5.42 21.12
CA ASP A 8 -4.82 5.38 22.59
C ASP A 8 -4.20 4.06 23.09
N LEU A 9 -4.47 2.96 22.41
CA LEU A 9 -3.87 1.66 22.65
C LEU A 9 -2.42 1.53 22.14
N LYS A 10 -1.88 2.55 21.49
CA LYS A 10 -0.56 2.53 20.82
C LYS A 10 -0.41 1.34 19.85
N ALA A 11 -1.50 0.98 19.17
CA ALA A 11 -1.49 -0.11 18.22
C ALA A 11 -0.57 0.21 17.03
N GLU A 12 0.24 -0.76 16.63
CA GLU A 12 1.14 -0.63 15.46
C GLU A 12 0.43 -0.93 14.13
N MET A 13 -0.62 -1.74 14.17
CA MET A 13 -1.41 -2.15 13.03
C MET A 13 -2.87 -2.40 13.42
N ILE A 14 -3.79 -2.16 12.49
CA ILE A 14 -5.21 -2.49 12.64
C ILE A 14 -5.54 -3.63 11.68
N VAL A 15 -6.05 -4.75 12.19
CA VAL A 15 -6.53 -5.85 11.37
C VAL A 15 -8.04 -5.74 11.21
N MET A 16 -8.50 -5.78 9.96
CA MET A 16 -9.92 -5.67 9.64
C MET A 16 -10.37 -6.86 8.80
N GLY A 17 -11.36 -7.59 9.30
CA GLY A 17 -12.08 -8.56 8.52
C GLY A 17 -13.14 -7.88 7.63
N THR A 18 -13.22 -8.28 6.37
CA THR A 18 -14.30 -7.89 5.47
C THR A 18 -15.00 -9.11 4.94
N HIS A 19 -16.33 -9.04 4.79
CA HIS A 19 -17.05 -10.08 4.07
C HIS A 19 -16.77 -9.87 2.59
N GLY A 20 -16.12 -10.86 1.95
CA GLY A 20 -15.77 -10.81 0.53
C GLY A 20 -16.96 -10.43 -0.37
N MET A 21 -16.68 -10.01 -1.60
CA MET A 21 -17.69 -9.57 -2.56
C MET A 21 -18.73 -10.66 -2.85
N LYS A 22 -19.85 -10.63 -2.13
CA LYS A 22 -21.11 -11.16 -2.63
C LYS A 22 -21.94 -9.96 -3.10
N GLY A 23 -21.79 -9.63 -4.37
CA GLY A 23 -22.50 -8.52 -5.02
C GLY A 23 -21.64 -7.26 -5.20
N ALA A 24 -21.82 -6.56 -6.31
CA ALA A 24 -21.06 -5.39 -6.78
C ALA A 24 -21.17 -4.12 -5.89
N GLN A 25 -21.61 -4.22 -4.66
CA GLN A 25 -21.90 -3.08 -3.80
C GLN A 25 -21.23 -3.21 -2.43
N LYS A 26 -20.26 -2.30 -2.18
CA LYS A 26 -19.74 -1.86 -0.88
C LYS A 26 -18.92 -2.89 -0.07
N LEU A 27 -17.65 -3.00 -0.41
CA LEU A 27 -16.64 -3.74 0.34
C LEU A 27 -16.40 -3.26 1.76
N PHE A 28 -16.53 -1.99 1.97
CA PHE A 28 -16.39 -1.37 3.28
C PHE A 28 -17.64 -0.56 3.57
N GLY A 29 -18.25 -0.79 4.71
CA GLY A 29 -19.20 0.18 5.24
C GLY A 29 -18.53 1.56 5.30
N SER A 30 -19.31 2.61 5.07
CA SER A 30 -18.81 4.00 5.05
C SER A 30 -17.93 4.37 6.25
N LYS A 31 -18.17 3.75 7.41
CA LYS A 31 -17.38 3.97 8.64
C LYS A 31 -16.00 3.30 8.60
N ALA A 32 -15.89 2.06 8.13
CA ALA A 32 -14.63 1.36 8.02
C ALA A 32 -13.68 2.05 7.04
N LEU A 33 -14.22 2.49 5.90
CA LEU A 33 -13.46 3.23 4.90
C LEU A 33 -12.92 4.57 5.43
N LYS A 34 -13.72 5.29 6.22
CA LYS A 34 -13.26 6.52 6.92
C LYS A 34 -12.05 6.25 7.81
N VAL A 35 -12.06 5.12 8.51
CA VAL A 35 -10.96 4.73 9.38
C VAL A 35 -9.71 4.45 8.55
N VAL A 36 -9.84 3.68 7.46
CA VAL A 36 -8.71 3.37 6.56
C VAL A 36 -8.05 4.65 6.03
N VAL A 37 -8.85 5.63 5.61
CA VAL A 37 -8.33 6.87 4.99
C VAL A 37 -7.75 7.85 6.01
N SER A 38 -8.25 7.86 7.25
CA SER A 38 -7.88 8.86 8.26
C SER A 38 -6.82 8.41 9.26
N SER A 39 -6.56 7.11 9.37
CA SER A 39 -5.61 6.59 10.35
C SER A 39 -4.17 6.70 9.85
N ARG A 40 -3.25 7.01 10.78
CA ARG A 40 -1.80 6.90 10.53
C ARG A 40 -1.27 5.49 10.75
N ILE A 41 -2.06 4.65 11.38
CA ILE A 41 -1.75 3.26 11.67
C ILE A 41 -2.12 2.45 10.43
N PRO A 42 -1.25 1.59 9.90
CA PRO A 42 -1.56 0.79 8.73
C PRO A 42 -2.66 -0.23 9.02
N PHE A 43 -3.34 -0.64 7.97
CA PHE A 43 -4.42 -1.62 8.01
C PHE A 43 -4.04 -2.87 7.26
N LEU A 44 -4.27 -4.00 7.90
CA LEU A 44 -4.31 -5.28 7.25
C LEU A 44 -5.78 -5.67 7.01
N VAL A 45 -6.15 -5.74 5.75
CA VAL A 45 -7.49 -6.15 5.33
C VAL A 45 -7.48 -7.63 4.97
N VAL A 46 -8.33 -8.40 5.60
CA VAL A 46 -8.48 -9.84 5.38
C VAL A 46 -9.91 -10.14 4.92
N GLN A 47 -10.04 -10.87 3.81
CA GLN A 47 -11.32 -11.25 3.23
C GLN A 47 -11.53 -12.76 3.45
N GLY A 48 -12.17 -13.12 4.55
CA GLY A 48 -12.36 -14.53 4.89
C GLY A 48 -11.12 -15.21 5.48
N LYS A 49 -11.14 -16.54 5.54
CA LYS A 49 -10.00 -17.32 6.06
C LYS A 49 -8.83 -17.26 5.07
N PRO A 50 -7.63 -16.85 5.48
CA PRO A 50 -6.46 -16.89 4.62
C PRO A 50 -6.19 -18.32 4.13
N ALA A 51 -5.79 -18.44 2.87
CA ALA A 51 -5.43 -19.75 2.29
C ALA A 51 -4.14 -20.31 2.91
N LYS A 52 -3.26 -19.43 3.37
CA LYS A 52 -1.98 -19.77 3.99
C LYS A 52 -1.89 -19.19 5.40
N THR A 53 -1.11 -19.85 6.24
CA THR A 53 -0.85 -19.45 7.64
C THR A 53 0.45 -18.65 7.80
N LYS A 54 1.22 -18.52 6.73
CA LYS A 54 2.50 -17.78 6.69
C LYS A 54 2.46 -16.67 5.68
N ILE A 55 3.28 -15.65 5.88
CA ILE A 55 3.48 -14.53 4.98
C ILE A 55 4.92 -14.63 4.45
N ASP A 56 5.15 -15.55 3.52
CA ASP A 56 6.48 -15.82 2.97
C ASP A 56 6.81 -14.89 1.79
N THR A 57 5.81 -14.58 0.95
CA THR A 57 5.98 -13.75 -0.24
C THR A 57 5.07 -12.54 -0.23
N ILE A 58 5.64 -11.35 -0.26
CA ILE A 58 4.91 -10.08 -0.25
C ILE A 58 5.06 -9.37 -1.59
N LEU A 59 3.94 -9.08 -2.25
CA LEU A 59 3.92 -8.24 -3.45
C LEU A 59 3.98 -6.77 -3.07
N LEU A 60 4.96 -6.05 -3.62
CA LEU A 60 5.22 -4.64 -3.40
C LEU A 60 5.06 -3.86 -4.72
N PRO A 61 3.85 -3.38 -5.04
CA PRO A 61 3.65 -2.55 -6.22
C PRO A 61 4.35 -1.20 -6.07
N ILE A 62 5.07 -0.75 -7.12
CA ILE A 62 5.73 0.55 -7.15
C ILE A 62 5.37 1.30 -8.43
N ASP A 63 4.76 2.46 -8.26
CA ASP A 63 4.42 3.42 -9.29
C ASP A 63 5.25 4.72 -9.15
N PHE A 64 4.85 5.79 -9.84
CA PHE A 64 5.54 7.08 -9.83
C PHE A 64 5.31 7.92 -8.56
N LYS A 65 4.45 7.50 -7.64
CA LYS A 65 4.14 8.24 -6.42
C LYS A 65 5.32 8.14 -5.44
N ARG A 66 5.79 9.28 -4.95
CA ARG A 66 6.96 9.35 -4.05
C ARG A 66 6.72 8.65 -2.71
N GLU A 67 5.49 8.53 -2.30
CA GLU A 67 5.02 7.90 -1.07
C GLU A 67 5.43 6.43 -0.99
N ASN A 68 5.72 5.79 -2.13
CA ASN A 68 6.24 4.42 -2.16
C ASN A 68 7.49 4.22 -1.30
N LYS A 69 8.29 5.27 -1.09
CA LYS A 69 9.48 5.24 -0.23
C LYS A 69 9.14 5.06 1.26
N GLU A 70 7.93 5.43 1.68
CA GLU A 70 7.49 5.31 3.06
C GLU A 70 7.22 3.85 3.48
N LYS A 71 7.14 2.92 2.51
CA LYS A 71 6.99 1.48 2.78
C LYS A 71 8.21 0.85 3.46
N ALA A 72 9.39 1.48 3.39
CA ALA A 72 10.66 0.90 3.82
C ALA A 72 10.62 0.34 5.26
N ASN A 73 10.06 1.08 6.21
CA ASN A 73 9.98 0.63 7.61
C ASN A 73 9.13 -0.65 7.74
N TRP A 74 8.05 -0.76 6.98
CA TRP A 74 7.19 -1.94 7.01
C TRP A 74 7.78 -3.11 6.26
N ILE A 75 8.54 -2.88 5.19
CA ILE A 75 9.35 -3.89 4.53
C ILE A 75 10.31 -4.53 5.55
N TYR A 76 11.03 -3.71 6.32
CA TYR A 76 11.94 -4.18 7.36
C TYR A 76 11.21 -4.97 8.45
N TYR A 77 10.10 -4.43 8.96
CA TYR A 77 9.29 -5.09 10.00
C TYR A 77 8.78 -6.47 9.54
N LEU A 78 8.21 -6.54 8.35
CA LEU A 78 7.65 -7.78 7.80
C LEU A 78 8.75 -8.82 7.53
N SER A 79 9.88 -8.39 6.98
CA SER A 79 11.03 -9.28 6.78
C SER A 79 11.57 -9.86 8.09
N ARG A 80 11.72 -9.02 9.12
CA ARG A 80 12.29 -9.46 10.40
C ARG A 80 11.37 -10.36 11.20
N ASN A 81 10.06 -10.10 11.18
CA ASN A 81 9.11 -10.85 12.00
C ASN A 81 8.55 -12.09 11.31
N PHE A 82 8.51 -12.09 9.97
CA PHE A 82 7.92 -13.20 9.20
C PHE A 82 8.93 -13.89 8.27
N GLY A 83 10.13 -13.36 8.12
CA GLY A 83 11.12 -13.89 7.16
C GLY A 83 10.71 -13.67 5.69
N SER A 84 9.81 -12.75 5.44
CA SER A 84 9.21 -12.56 4.12
C SER A 84 10.22 -12.07 3.08
N ARG A 85 10.13 -12.61 1.86
CA ARG A 85 10.75 -12.07 0.65
C ARG A 85 9.80 -11.15 -0.10
N PHE A 86 10.32 -10.30 -0.98
CA PHE A 86 9.52 -9.31 -1.68
C PHE A 86 9.57 -9.47 -3.19
N ILE A 87 8.42 -9.37 -3.84
CA ILE A 87 8.34 -9.21 -5.29
C ILE A 87 7.95 -7.75 -5.56
N ILE A 88 8.86 -7.00 -6.15
CA ILE A 88 8.61 -5.62 -6.53
C ILE A 88 7.98 -5.61 -7.92
N LEU A 89 6.70 -5.29 -8.01
CA LEU A 89 6.02 -5.09 -9.29
C LEU A 89 6.14 -3.63 -9.72
N LYS A 90 7.02 -3.39 -10.66
CA LYS A 90 7.28 -2.07 -11.22
C LYS A 90 6.21 -1.71 -12.25
N SER A 91 5.52 -0.58 -12.08
CA SER A 91 4.56 -0.06 -13.05
C SER A 91 5.23 0.23 -14.40
N ASN A 92 4.56 -0.14 -15.50
CA ASN A 92 5.01 0.13 -16.87
C ASN A 92 4.38 1.42 -17.40
N ALA A 93 4.91 2.58 -16.97
CA ALA A 93 4.44 3.88 -17.46
C ALA A 93 5.00 4.18 -18.85
N ARG A 94 4.21 4.85 -19.71
CA ARG A 94 4.66 5.32 -21.04
C ARG A 94 5.36 6.67 -20.97
N ASP A 95 4.91 7.56 -20.10
CA ASP A 95 5.48 8.91 -19.94
C ASP A 95 6.90 8.87 -19.37
N LYS A 96 7.81 9.64 -19.97
CA LYS A 96 9.23 9.70 -19.58
C LYS A 96 9.44 10.25 -18.16
N GLY A 97 8.61 11.20 -17.72
CA GLY A 97 8.68 11.79 -16.38
C GLY A 97 8.25 10.76 -15.32
N PHE A 98 7.18 10.02 -15.57
CA PHE A 98 6.75 8.95 -14.69
C PHE A 98 7.77 7.81 -14.64
N LYS A 99 8.36 7.41 -15.77
CA LYS A 99 9.44 6.41 -15.80
C LYS A 99 10.60 6.80 -14.87
N ARG A 100 11.06 8.06 -14.93
CA ARG A 100 12.14 8.54 -14.05
C ARG A 100 11.76 8.48 -12.58
N LYS A 101 10.54 8.85 -12.22
CA LYS A 101 10.04 8.78 -10.84
C LYS A 101 9.96 7.33 -10.36
N ILE A 102 9.45 6.40 -11.19
CA ILE A 102 9.41 4.98 -10.89
C ILE A 102 10.81 4.43 -10.65
N LEU A 103 11.76 4.72 -11.53
CA LEU A 103 13.14 4.26 -11.37
C LEU A 103 13.78 4.82 -10.09
N SER A 104 13.51 6.08 -9.74
CA SER A 104 13.97 6.66 -8.47
C SER A 104 13.37 5.94 -7.25
N ASN A 105 12.10 5.58 -7.31
CA ASN A 105 11.44 4.83 -6.23
C ASN A 105 12.00 3.42 -6.13
N ILE A 106 12.19 2.72 -7.25
CA ILE A 106 12.79 1.39 -7.31
C ILE A 106 14.20 1.43 -6.71
N LYS A 107 15.06 2.34 -7.18
CA LYS A 107 16.43 2.46 -6.66
C LYS A 107 16.47 2.67 -5.15
N TYR A 108 15.59 3.50 -4.63
CA TYR A 108 15.48 3.73 -3.19
C TYR A 108 15.14 2.44 -2.42
N VAL A 109 14.08 1.73 -2.86
CA VAL A 109 13.62 0.50 -2.22
C VAL A 109 14.67 -0.60 -2.36
N GLU A 110 15.27 -0.75 -3.54
CA GLU A 110 16.33 -1.72 -3.79
C GLU A 110 17.55 -1.48 -2.90
N THR A 111 18.01 -0.23 -2.78
CA THR A 111 19.12 0.12 -1.87
C THR A 111 18.78 -0.23 -0.42
N PHE A 112 17.54 0.03 -0.01
CA PHE A 112 17.07 -0.32 1.32
C PHE A 112 17.07 -1.84 1.56
N LEU A 113 16.53 -2.62 0.62
CA LEU A 113 16.46 -4.08 0.71
C LEU A 113 17.86 -4.71 0.77
N LYS A 114 18.76 -4.26 -0.11
CA LYS A 114 20.18 -4.71 -0.11
C LYS A 114 20.90 -4.37 1.19
N GLY A 115 20.68 -3.17 1.71
CA GLY A 115 21.32 -2.73 2.97
C GLY A 115 20.84 -3.48 4.22
N HIS A 116 19.76 -4.24 4.11
CA HIS A 116 19.18 -5.01 5.21
C HIS A 116 19.18 -6.53 4.96
N ASP A 117 19.82 -6.99 3.90
CA ASP A 117 19.88 -8.41 3.51
C ASP A 117 18.50 -9.05 3.30
N ILE A 118 17.56 -8.29 2.72
CA ILE A 118 16.20 -8.74 2.46
C ILE A 118 16.10 -9.29 1.05
N ALA A 119 15.64 -10.54 0.91
CA ALA A 119 15.45 -11.19 -0.38
C ALA A 119 14.35 -10.52 -1.21
N TYR A 120 14.65 -10.21 -2.47
CA TYR A 120 13.69 -9.59 -3.37
C TYR A 120 13.96 -9.94 -4.85
N GLU A 121 12.93 -9.73 -5.65
CA GLU A 121 13.03 -9.70 -7.11
C GLU A 121 12.26 -8.51 -7.68
N ILE A 122 12.62 -8.05 -8.87
CA ILE A 122 11.95 -6.92 -9.54
C ILE A 122 11.36 -7.40 -10.86
N VAL A 123 10.06 -7.24 -11.00
CA VAL A 123 9.31 -7.58 -12.22
C VAL A 123 8.65 -6.32 -12.77
N THR A 124 8.64 -6.15 -14.08
CA THR A 124 7.91 -5.06 -14.73
C THR A 124 6.52 -5.52 -15.13
N ALA A 125 5.50 -4.78 -14.74
CA ALA A 125 4.13 -4.99 -15.16
C ALA A 125 4.01 -4.96 -16.70
N SER A 126 3.08 -5.70 -17.27
CA SER A 126 2.94 -5.81 -18.73
C SER A 126 2.52 -4.48 -19.39
N GLY A 127 1.69 -3.72 -18.69
CA GLY A 127 1.08 -2.49 -19.20
C GLY A 127 -0.11 -2.76 -20.13
N ASN A 128 -0.60 -3.99 -20.18
CA ASN A 128 -1.74 -4.40 -21.02
C ASN A 128 -3.08 -4.00 -20.39
N GLU A 129 -3.11 -3.91 -19.06
CA GLU A 129 -4.27 -3.50 -18.29
C GLU A 129 -3.93 -2.32 -17.36
N SER A 130 -4.94 -1.84 -16.62
CA SER A 130 -4.68 -0.87 -15.56
C SER A 130 -3.82 -1.50 -14.46
N PHE A 131 -2.87 -0.74 -13.92
CA PHE A 131 -1.89 -1.26 -12.96
C PHE A 131 -2.55 -1.91 -11.74
N LYS A 132 -3.70 -1.41 -11.26
CA LYS A 132 -4.48 -2.03 -10.18
C LYS A 132 -4.94 -3.47 -10.50
N LYS A 133 -5.31 -3.74 -11.75
CA LYS A 133 -5.69 -5.08 -12.20
C LYS A 133 -4.48 -5.99 -12.32
N GLU A 134 -3.39 -5.46 -12.90
CA GLU A 134 -2.13 -6.20 -12.99
C GLU A 134 -1.58 -6.57 -11.61
N ILE A 135 -1.69 -5.70 -10.61
CA ILE A 135 -1.30 -6.00 -9.22
C ILE A 135 -2.04 -7.25 -8.70
N VAL A 136 -3.35 -7.26 -8.86
CA VAL A 136 -4.19 -8.33 -8.30
C VAL A 136 -3.99 -9.66 -9.06
N SER A 137 -3.95 -9.63 -10.39
CA SER A 137 -3.70 -10.84 -11.19
C SER A 137 -2.29 -11.37 -10.98
N PHE A 138 -1.29 -10.50 -10.92
CA PHE A 138 0.09 -10.86 -10.67
C PHE A 138 0.27 -11.50 -9.28
N ALA A 139 -0.33 -10.91 -8.24
CA ALA A 139 -0.29 -11.48 -6.89
C ALA A 139 -0.85 -12.91 -6.87
N LYS A 140 -1.94 -13.16 -7.58
CA LYS A 140 -2.55 -14.48 -7.68
C LYS A 140 -1.66 -15.46 -8.44
N THR A 141 -1.12 -15.07 -9.58
CA THR A 141 -0.32 -15.98 -10.44
C THR A 141 1.06 -16.29 -9.87
N HIS A 142 1.60 -15.41 -9.01
CA HIS A 142 2.91 -15.60 -8.35
C HIS A 142 2.77 -16.00 -6.89
N ASP A 143 1.58 -16.44 -6.50
CA ASP A 143 1.29 -17.03 -5.20
C ASP A 143 1.71 -16.13 -4.01
N ALA A 144 1.52 -14.81 -4.17
CA ALA A 144 1.78 -13.86 -3.09
C ALA A 144 0.83 -14.07 -1.91
N ASP A 145 1.35 -13.95 -0.70
CA ASP A 145 0.60 -14.11 0.55
C ASP A 145 0.00 -12.80 1.05
N LEU A 146 0.60 -11.69 0.65
CA LEU A 146 0.21 -10.34 1.05
C LEU A 146 0.51 -9.33 -0.07
N ILE A 147 -0.36 -8.36 -0.26
CA ILE A 147 -0.10 -7.18 -1.10
C ILE A 147 0.12 -5.97 -0.18
N LEU A 148 1.28 -5.29 -0.30
CA LEU A 148 1.59 -4.09 0.48
C LEU A 148 1.45 -2.83 -0.37
N ILE A 149 0.40 -2.06 -0.15
CA ILE A 149 0.09 -0.83 -0.91
C ILE A 149 0.22 0.44 -0.07
N MET A 150 0.36 1.58 -0.76
CA MET A 150 0.17 2.91 -0.18
C MET A 150 -1.15 3.48 -0.67
N ALA A 151 -1.92 4.06 0.24
CA ALA A 151 -3.07 4.87 -0.15
C ALA A 151 -2.60 6.14 -0.90
N THR A 152 -3.43 6.65 -1.76
CA THR A 152 -3.15 7.93 -2.42
C THR A 152 -3.33 9.06 -1.40
N ARG A 153 -2.34 9.99 -1.35
CA ARG A 153 -2.45 11.20 -0.53
C ARG A 153 -3.63 12.05 -1.02
N ASP A 154 -4.30 12.69 -0.09
CA ASP A 154 -5.37 13.65 -0.37
C ASP A 154 -6.61 13.07 -1.10
N ILE A 155 -6.82 11.76 -1.03
CA ILE A 155 -8.09 11.19 -1.47
C ILE A 155 -9.20 11.69 -0.54
N ARG A 156 -10.09 12.48 -1.11
CA ARG A 156 -11.33 12.82 -0.42
C ARG A 156 -12.20 11.58 -0.26
N TRP A 157 -12.96 11.54 0.80
CA TRP A 157 -13.98 10.52 1.05
C TRP A 157 -14.84 10.20 -0.17
N VAL A 158 -15.19 11.22 -0.97
CA VAL A 158 -15.99 11.08 -2.20
C VAL A 158 -15.28 10.27 -3.26
N ASP A 159 -13.95 10.42 -3.38
CA ASP A 159 -13.14 9.73 -4.39
C ASP A 159 -13.02 8.22 -4.10
N TYR A 160 -13.05 7.84 -2.82
CA TYR A 160 -13.12 6.44 -2.41
C TYR A 160 -14.47 5.80 -2.76
N MET A 161 -15.55 6.56 -2.68
CA MET A 161 -16.88 6.08 -3.12
C MET A 161 -16.98 5.91 -4.63
N LEU A 162 -16.14 6.58 -5.40
CA LEU A 162 -16.13 6.56 -6.88
C LEU A 162 -15.17 5.52 -7.47
N GLY A 163 -14.58 4.63 -6.66
CA GLY A 163 -13.78 3.51 -7.15
C GLY A 163 -12.28 3.78 -7.27
N ALA A 164 -11.67 4.37 -6.23
CA ALA A 164 -10.22 4.52 -6.14
C ALA A 164 -9.48 3.21 -6.48
N PRO A 165 -8.30 3.28 -7.12
CA PRO A 165 -7.50 2.10 -7.45
C PRO A 165 -7.25 1.17 -6.26
N GLU A 166 -7.03 1.75 -5.09
CA GLU A 166 -6.81 1.02 -3.84
C GLU A 166 -8.02 0.19 -3.43
N GLN A 167 -9.24 0.68 -3.67
CA GLN A 167 -10.47 -0.06 -3.38
C GLN A 167 -10.54 -1.36 -4.17
N TYR A 168 -10.14 -1.36 -5.43
CA TYR A 168 -10.11 -2.56 -6.26
C TYR A 168 -9.12 -3.61 -5.71
N ILE A 169 -7.96 -3.16 -5.22
CA ILE A 169 -6.94 -4.05 -4.65
C ILE A 169 -7.40 -4.59 -3.29
N LEU A 170 -7.93 -3.73 -2.43
CA LEU A 170 -8.47 -4.11 -1.12
C LEU A 170 -9.61 -5.14 -1.24
N ALA A 171 -10.38 -5.03 -2.32
CA ALA A 171 -11.53 -5.86 -2.66
C ALA A 171 -11.24 -7.00 -3.61
N ASN A 172 -10.00 -7.35 -3.75
CA ASN A 172 -9.60 -8.30 -4.78
C ASN A 172 -10.41 -9.62 -4.73
N PRO A 173 -10.74 -10.21 -5.92
CA PRO A 173 -11.61 -11.38 -5.99
C PRO A 173 -10.96 -12.67 -5.49
N TYR A 174 -9.68 -12.62 -5.17
CA TYR A 174 -8.91 -13.80 -4.74
C TYR A 174 -8.76 -13.91 -3.22
N ASN A 175 -9.40 -13.01 -2.47
CA ASN A 175 -9.32 -12.94 -1.01
C ASN A 175 -7.88 -12.80 -0.48
N LEU A 176 -6.98 -12.24 -1.30
CA LEU A 176 -5.61 -12.00 -0.87
C LEU A 176 -5.59 -10.92 0.22
N PRO A 177 -4.89 -11.15 1.32
CA PRO A 177 -4.68 -10.13 2.33
C PRO A 177 -4.00 -8.89 1.74
N VAL A 178 -4.45 -7.71 2.15
CA VAL A 178 -3.87 -6.45 1.69
C VAL A 178 -3.53 -5.56 2.86
N MET A 179 -2.27 -5.20 2.98
CA MET A 179 -1.82 -4.19 3.92
C MET A 179 -1.79 -2.84 3.23
N CYS A 180 -2.57 -1.90 3.76
CA CYS A 180 -2.66 -0.56 3.24
C CYS A 180 -2.08 0.45 4.23
N MET A 181 -1.17 1.27 3.77
CA MET A 181 -0.53 2.34 4.53
C MET A 181 -1.00 3.69 4.03
N ASN A 182 -1.22 4.63 4.95
CA ASN A 182 -1.48 6.01 4.60
C ASN A 182 -0.16 6.80 4.58
N PRO A 183 0.08 7.64 3.57
CA PRO A 183 1.27 8.46 3.52
C PRO A 183 1.28 9.49 4.66
N ARG A 184 2.46 9.78 5.17
CA ARG A 184 2.63 10.83 6.19
C ARG A 184 2.20 12.18 5.63
N PRO A 185 1.54 13.04 6.42
CA PRO A 185 1.23 14.40 5.98
C PRO A 185 2.52 15.09 5.54
N ALA A 186 2.45 15.87 4.45
CA ALA A 186 3.57 16.72 4.07
C ALA A 186 3.92 17.60 5.26
N LYS A 187 5.18 17.62 5.71
CA LYS A 187 5.64 18.65 6.61
C LYS A 187 5.40 19.96 5.86
N LEU A 188 4.49 20.80 6.35
CA LEU A 188 4.46 22.20 5.96
C LEU A 188 5.87 22.72 6.25
N SER A 189 6.63 23.03 5.21
CA SER A 189 7.86 23.78 5.38
C SER A 189 7.43 25.11 5.96
N SER A 190 7.59 25.27 7.27
CA SER A 190 7.49 26.55 7.97
C SER A 190 8.69 27.39 7.54
N GLY A 191 8.63 27.93 6.36
CA GLY A 191 9.65 28.71 5.71
C GLY A 191 9.05 29.95 5.06
N PHE A 192 8.24 30.68 5.79
CA PHE A 192 8.02 32.09 5.51
C PHE A 192 8.24 32.86 6.82
N ARG A 193 9.49 33.02 7.22
CA ARG A 193 9.86 34.18 8.01
C ARG A 193 9.75 35.38 7.08
N ALA A 194 8.64 36.11 7.17
CA ALA A 194 8.57 37.47 6.70
C ALA A 194 9.65 38.26 7.46
N ALA A 195 10.74 38.55 6.80
CA ALA A 195 11.63 39.63 7.19
C ALA A 195 10.86 40.92 6.90
N GLY A 196 10.14 41.43 7.90
CA GLY A 196 9.65 42.78 7.96
C GLY A 196 10.72 43.58 8.71
N GLY A 197 11.52 44.27 7.93
CA GLY A 197 12.40 45.27 8.43
C GLY A 197 11.61 46.48 8.95
N ASN A 198 12.22 47.14 9.86
CA ASN A 198 12.11 48.56 10.29
C ASN A 198 10.76 49.21 10.26
#